data_994ce6fa1b3e9b0b83d8cf604999eb1b
#
_entry.id   994ce6fa1b3e9b0b83d8cf604999eb1b
#
_cell.length_a   1.000
_cell.length_b   1.000
_cell.length_c   1.000
_cell.angle_alpha   90.00
_cell.angle_beta   90.00
_cell.angle_gamma   90.00
#
_symmetry.space_group_name_H-M   'P 1'
#
loop_
_entity.id
_entity.type
_entity.pdbx_description
1 polymer ?
#
loop_
_entity_poly.entity_id
_entity_poly.type
_entity_poly.pdbx_seq_one_letter_code
_entity_poly.pdbx_strand_id
1 'polypeptide(L)'
;MGMKCIGVDIGGTSVKIGLFETTGELLDKWEVKTRKEDGGVNILPDVAASIRKKLDEKGLDLKKDVAGAGMGVPGPVMPDGYVEVCVNLGWRDLNPQEELSRLLDGIPVKSGNDANVAALGEMWQGGGKGYSDLVMVTLGTGVGGGVILDQKIIAGKHGLGGEIGHIHVRDDEWEHCNCGGVGCLEQVSSATGIAREARRTMAKSDKPSALREFGDNVSAKDVLDAAKAGDEMALEVMKTVSHYLGLALAQVALTVDPEI
;
A
#
# COMPACT_ATOMS: atom_id res chain seq x y z
N MET A 1 -8.68 -32.25 -5.43
CA MET A 1 -8.69 -30.81 -5.65
C MET A 1 -7.42 -30.23 -5.02
N GLY A 2 -6.80 -29.23 -5.62
CA GLY A 2 -5.63 -28.56 -5.05
C GLY A 2 -5.98 -27.78 -3.80
N MET A 3 -4.98 -27.53 -2.92
CA MET A 3 -5.15 -26.63 -1.76
C MET A 3 -5.40 -25.19 -2.25
N LYS A 4 -6.23 -24.47 -1.49
CA LYS A 4 -6.53 -23.04 -1.74
C LYS A 4 -5.72 -22.18 -0.78
N CYS A 5 -5.57 -20.90 -1.10
CA CYS A 5 -5.09 -19.89 -0.16
C CYS A 5 -6.00 -18.65 -0.18
N ILE A 6 -5.97 -17.91 0.90
CA ILE A 6 -6.80 -16.72 1.10
C ILE A 6 -5.86 -15.50 1.14
N GLY A 7 -6.19 -14.48 0.36
CA GLY A 7 -5.56 -13.16 0.44
C GLY A 7 -6.52 -12.19 1.11
N VAL A 8 -6.02 -11.39 2.06
CA VAL A 8 -6.78 -10.36 2.77
C VAL A 8 -6.03 -9.03 2.66
N ASP A 9 -6.66 -8.03 2.09
CA ASP A 9 -6.13 -6.66 2.00
C ASP A 9 -6.98 -5.75 2.88
N ILE A 10 -6.42 -5.31 4.00
CA ILE A 10 -7.14 -4.49 4.98
C ILE A 10 -6.99 -3.02 4.63
N GLY A 11 -7.99 -2.47 3.96
CA GLY A 11 -8.06 -1.03 3.70
C GLY A 11 -8.82 -0.27 4.80
N GLY A 12 -8.64 1.04 4.84
CA GLY A 12 -9.31 1.91 5.81
C GLY A 12 -10.83 2.08 5.61
N THR A 13 -11.40 1.60 4.50
CA THR A 13 -12.82 1.70 4.17
C THR A 13 -13.46 0.35 3.96
N SER A 14 -12.79 -0.54 3.25
CA SER A 14 -13.20 -1.93 3.01
C SER A 14 -12.00 -2.85 3.11
N VAL A 15 -12.26 -4.10 3.51
CA VAL A 15 -11.31 -5.21 3.44
C VAL A 15 -11.63 -6.00 2.19
N LYS A 16 -10.67 -6.14 1.30
CA LYS A 16 -10.78 -6.97 0.10
C LYS A 16 -10.25 -8.36 0.41
N ILE A 17 -11.00 -9.37 -0.02
CA ILE A 17 -10.66 -10.77 0.24
C ILE A 17 -10.69 -11.53 -1.07
N GLY A 18 -9.68 -12.37 -1.30
CA GLY A 18 -9.57 -13.23 -2.47
C GLY A 18 -9.38 -14.68 -2.07
N LEU A 19 -10.01 -15.60 -2.80
CA LEU A 19 -9.77 -17.03 -2.75
C LEU A 19 -8.98 -17.43 -4.01
N PHE A 20 -7.87 -18.12 -3.80
CA PHE A 20 -6.94 -18.48 -4.87
C PHE A 20 -6.63 -19.97 -4.84
N GLU A 21 -6.29 -20.54 -5.99
CA GLU A 21 -5.47 -21.75 -6.05
C GLU A 21 -4.05 -21.42 -5.55
N THR A 22 -3.35 -22.40 -4.99
CA THR A 22 -1.93 -22.21 -4.60
C THR A 22 -1.00 -21.91 -5.76
N THR A 23 -1.47 -22.00 -7.00
CA THR A 23 -0.78 -21.60 -8.23
C THR A 23 -0.87 -20.08 -8.51
N GLY A 24 -1.74 -19.36 -7.78
CA GLY A 24 -2.00 -17.92 -7.95
C GLY A 24 -3.24 -17.60 -8.76
N GLU A 25 -3.96 -18.60 -9.28
CA GLU A 25 -5.23 -18.36 -9.98
C GLU A 25 -6.30 -17.84 -9.01
N LEU A 26 -6.90 -16.70 -9.33
CA LEU A 26 -7.99 -16.10 -8.57
C LEU A 26 -9.30 -16.84 -8.85
N LEU A 27 -9.87 -17.49 -7.84
CA LEU A 27 -11.14 -18.24 -7.93
C LEU A 27 -12.35 -17.38 -7.60
N ASP A 28 -12.20 -16.44 -6.65
CA ASP A 28 -13.27 -15.52 -6.23
C ASP A 28 -12.67 -14.33 -5.50
N LYS A 29 -13.38 -13.19 -5.54
CA LYS A 29 -13.05 -12.00 -4.75
C LYS A 29 -14.31 -11.33 -4.24
N TRP A 30 -14.24 -10.81 -3.03
CA TRP A 30 -15.33 -10.06 -2.40
C TRP A 30 -14.75 -9.03 -1.42
N GLU A 31 -15.62 -8.23 -0.84
CA GLU A 31 -15.21 -7.25 0.16
C GLU A 31 -16.18 -7.20 1.33
N VAL A 32 -15.68 -6.75 2.46
CA VAL A 32 -16.46 -6.42 3.65
C VAL A 32 -16.10 -5.01 4.11
N LYS A 33 -17.04 -4.32 4.76
CA LYS A 33 -16.78 -2.97 5.29
C LYS A 33 -15.76 -3.04 6.42
N THR A 34 -14.80 -2.12 6.45
CA THR A 34 -13.89 -1.95 7.60
C THR A 34 -14.60 -1.21 8.71
N ARG A 35 -14.93 -1.92 9.81
CA ARG A 35 -15.53 -1.32 11.01
C ARG A 35 -14.44 -0.84 11.97
N LYS A 36 -14.11 0.46 11.91
CA LYS A 36 -13.04 1.07 12.73
C LYS A 36 -13.51 1.52 14.11
N GLU A 37 -14.78 1.44 14.37
CA GLU A 37 -15.39 1.76 15.66
C GLU A 37 -14.75 0.91 16.77
N ASP A 38 -14.67 1.43 17.96
CA ASP A 38 -14.09 0.76 19.14
C ASP A 38 -12.65 0.25 18.93
N GLY A 39 -11.83 1.03 18.21
CA GLY A 39 -10.45 0.66 17.94
C GLY A 39 -10.29 -0.48 16.93
N GLY A 40 -11.28 -0.67 16.05
CA GLY A 40 -11.22 -1.67 14.98
C GLY A 40 -11.33 -3.12 15.46
N VAL A 41 -11.80 -3.36 16.67
CA VAL A 41 -11.92 -4.69 17.29
C VAL A 41 -12.75 -5.68 16.46
N ASN A 42 -13.69 -5.18 15.65
CA ASN A 42 -14.56 -6.00 14.82
C ASN A 42 -13.99 -6.36 13.44
N ILE A 43 -12.87 -5.78 13.02
CA ILE A 43 -12.33 -5.97 11.66
C ILE A 43 -11.99 -7.45 11.42
N LEU A 44 -11.17 -8.05 12.25
CA LEU A 44 -10.76 -9.45 12.08
C LEU A 44 -11.90 -10.47 12.30
N PRO A 45 -12.80 -10.30 13.29
CA PRO A 45 -14.01 -11.10 13.38
C PRO A 45 -14.89 -11.07 12.13
N ASP A 46 -15.11 -9.90 11.53
CA ASP A 46 -15.89 -9.77 10.29
C ASP A 46 -15.21 -10.46 9.11
N VAL A 47 -13.91 -10.30 8.99
CA VAL A 47 -13.09 -10.99 7.97
C VAL A 47 -13.24 -12.51 8.14
N ALA A 48 -13.04 -13.03 9.33
CA ALA A 48 -13.14 -14.48 9.61
C ALA A 48 -14.55 -15.03 9.32
N ALA A 49 -15.60 -14.32 9.75
CA ALA A 49 -16.98 -14.71 9.48
C ALA A 49 -17.29 -14.70 7.97
N SER A 50 -16.80 -13.70 7.25
CA SER A 50 -16.97 -13.60 5.80
C SER A 50 -16.24 -14.72 5.04
N ILE A 51 -15.02 -15.06 5.46
CA ILE A 51 -14.25 -16.18 4.89
C ILE A 51 -15.00 -17.49 5.09
N ARG A 52 -15.46 -17.79 6.32
CA ARG A 52 -16.22 -19.01 6.61
C ARG A 52 -17.46 -19.12 5.76
N LYS A 53 -18.26 -18.06 5.70
CA LYS A 53 -19.45 -18.00 4.86
C LYS A 53 -19.13 -18.30 3.40
N LYS A 54 -18.06 -17.70 2.85
CA LYS A 54 -17.65 -17.92 1.47
C LYS A 54 -17.19 -19.36 1.20
N LEU A 55 -16.48 -19.97 2.12
CA LEU A 55 -16.06 -21.37 2.02
C LEU A 55 -17.27 -22.32 2.07
N ASP A 56 -18.23 -22.07 2.97
CA ASP A 56 -19.49 -22.83 3.06
C ASP A 56 -20.28 -22.74 1.74
N GLU A 57 -20.43 -21.54 1.16
CA GLU A 57 -21.09 -21.33 -0.13
C GLU A 57 -20.45 -22.14 -1.26
N LYS A 58 -19.14 -22.39 -1.18
CA LYS A 58 -18.37 -23.16 -2.18
C LYS A 58 -18.21 -24.64 -1.82
N GLY A 59 -18.73 -25.08 -0.68
CA GLY A 59 -18.59 -26.47 -0.22
C GLY A 59 -17.14 -26.83 0.14
N LEU A 60 -16.33 -25.86 0.58
CA LEU A 60 -14.94 -26.03 0.96
C LEU A 60 -14.79 -26.11 2.49
N ASP A 61 -13.94 -27.03 2.94
CA ASP A 61 -13.59 -27.19 4.35
C ASP A 61 -12.32 -26.38 4.66
N LEU A 62 -12.40 -25.51 5.67
CA LEU A 62 -11.32 -24.61 6.05
C LEU A 62 -10.01 -25.34 6.37
N LYS A 63 -10.08 -26.50 7.05
CA LYS A 63 -8.89 -27.24 7.48
C LYS A 63 -8.34 -28.21 6.42
N LYS A 64 -9.20 -28.66 5.51
CA LYS A 64 -8.81 -29.66 4.49
C LYS A 64 -8.43 -29.01 3.17
N ASP A 65 -9.10 -27.91 2.81
CA ASP A 65 -8.99 -27.34 1.48
C ASP A 65 -8.18 -26.03 1.45
N VAL A 66 -7.90 -25.40 2.64
CA VAL A 66 -7.19 -24.12 2.74
C VAL A 66 -5.80 -24.32 3.37
N ALA A 67 -4.75 -23.99 2.63
CA ALA A 67 -3.36 -24.05 3.08
C ALA A 67 -3.02 -22.96 4.12
N GLY A 68 -3.67 -21.79 4.00
CA GLY A 68 -3.44 -20.66 4.88
C GLY A 68 -3.95 -19.34 4.28
N ALA A 69 -3.71 -18.26 5.00
CA ALA A 69 -4.06 -16.90 4.58
C ALA A 69 -2.85 -15.95 4.64
N GLY A 70 -2.77 -15.06 3.65
CA GLY A 70 -1.87 -13.90 3.65
C GLY A 70 -2.67 -12.62 3.87
N MET A 71 -2.14 -11.69 4.66
CA MET A 71 -2.84 -10.47 5.02
C MET A 71 -1.95 -9.23 4.87
N GLY A 72 -2.39 -8.25 4.07
CA GLY A 72 -1.83 -6.91 3.98
C GLY A 72 -2.49 -5.99 5.01
N VAL A 73 -1.67 -5.26 5.78
CA VAL A 73 -2.11 -4.33 6.83
C VAL A 73 -1.50 -2.96 6.54
N PRO A 74 -2.27 -1.87 6.59
CA PRO A 74 -1.72 -0.53 6.37
C PRO A 74 -0.83 -0.11 7.56
N GLY A 75 0.41 0.24 7.28
CA GLY A 75 1.40 0.66 8.26
C GLY A 75 2.41 -0.43 8.65
N PRO A 76 3.29 -0.14 9.61
CA PRO A 76 4.38 -1.03 10.00
C PRO A 76 3.88 -2.34 10.61
N VAL A 77 4.39 -3.46 10.10
CA VAL A 77 4.16 -4.81 10.63
C VAL A 77 5.52 -5.44 10.90
N MET A 78 5.74 -5.86 12.14
CA MET A 78 6.98 -6.51 12.54
C MET A 78 7.10 -7.92 11.94
N PRO A 79 8.31 -8.50 11.86
CA PRO A 79 8.52 -9.82 11.24
C PRO A 79 7.71 -10.97 11.86
N ASP A 80 7.32 -10.85 13.12
CA ASP A 80 6.45 -11.80 13.85
C ASP A 80 4.95 -11.53 13.65
N GLY A 81 4.61 -10.53 12.85
CA GLY A 81 3.22 -10.13 12.57
C GLY A 81 2.62 -9.13 13.56
N TYR A 82 3.41 -8.66 14.54
CA TYR A 82 2.93 -7.69 15.52
C TYR A 82 2.83 -6.27 14.93
N VAL A 83 1.79 -5.55 15.32
CA VAL A 83 1.50 -4.16 14.97
C VAL A 83 1.44 -3.35 16.25
N GLU A 84 2.43 -2.47 16.45
CA GLU A 84 2.45 -1.58 17.61
C GLU A 84 1.35 -0.51 17.51
N VAL A 85 1.25 0.15 16.36
CA VAL A 85 0.22 1.15 16.07
C VAL A 85 -0.16 1.11 14.60
N CYS A 86 -1.45 1.02 14.32
CA CYS A 86 -2.03 1.27 13.00
C CYS A 86 -3.15 2.31 13.13
N VAL A 87 -2.79 3.59 12.95
CA VAL A 87 -3.71 4.74 13.13
C VAL A 87 -4.94 4.62 12.22
N ASN A 88 -4.75 4.16 10.99
CA ASN A 88 -5.81 4.05 9.98
C ASN A 88 -6.92 3.07 10.37
N LEU A 89 -6.61 2.09 11.23
CA LEU A 89 -7.54 1.06 11.69
C LEU A 89 -7.93 1.23 13.15
N GLY A 90 -7.23 2.09 13.89
CA GLY A 90 -7.39 2.25 15.33
C GLY A 90 -6.69 1.17 16.14
N TRP A 91 -5.89 0.32 15.53
CA TRP A 91 -5.21 -0.78 16.22
C TRP A 91 -4.01 -0.30 17.03
N ARG A 92 -3.84 -0.93 18.19
CA ARG A 92 -2.68 -0.77 19.07
C ARG A 92 -2.35 -2.10 19.70
N ASP A 93 -1.05 -2.41 19.81
CA ASP A 93 -0.53 -3.57 20.54
C ASP A 93 -1.26 -4.88 20.16
N LEU A 94 -1.39 -5.13 18.85
CA LEU A 94 -2.13 -6.26 18.29
C LEU A 94 -1.23 -7.12 17.41
N ASN A 95 -1.35 -8.45 17.53
CA ASN A 95 -0.85 -9.38 16.52
C ASN A 95 -2.02 -9.87 15.64
N PRO A 96 -2.33 -9.18 14.52
CA PRO A 96 -3.45 -9.56 13.66
C PRO A 96 -3.25 -10.92 12.99
N GLN A 97 -2.02 -11.37 12.82
CA GLN A 97 -1.68 -12.69 12.30
C GLN A 97 -2.17 -13.79 13.25
N GLU A 98 -1.83 -13.69 14.53
CA GLU A 98 -2.26 -14.67 15.55
C GLU A 98 -3.76 -14.62 15.75
N GLU A 99 -4.34 -13.42 15.83
CA GLU A 99 -5.78 -13.27 16.05
C GLU A 99 -6.60 -13.82 14.90
N LEU A 100 -6.25 -13.55 13.64
CA LEU A 100 -6.97 -14.11 12.49
C LEU A 100 -6.78 -15.64 12.41
N SER A 101 -5.59 -16.16 12.72
CA SER A 101 -5.35 -17.60 12.80
C SER A 101 -6.26 -18.25 13.85
N ARG A 102 -6.35 -17.66 15.03
CA ARG A 102 -7.25 -18.12 16.11
C ARG A 102 -8.71 -18.13 15.66
N LEU A 103 -9.16 -17.07 15.00
CA LEU A 103 -10.53 -16.94 14.47
C LEU A 103 -10.82 -17.93 13.33
N LEU A 104 -9.80 -18.43 12.65
CA LEU A 104 -9.88 -19.40 11.55
C LEU A 104 -9.37 -20.80 11.98
N ASP A 105 -9.67 -21.23 13.21
CA ASP A 105 -9.40 -22.59 13.75
C ASP A 105 -7.92 -23.00 13.65
N GLY A 106 -7.00 -22.03 13.71
CA GLY A 106 -5.56 -22.26 13.73
C GLY A 106 -4.92 -22.54 12.39
N ILE A 107 -5.57 -22.20 11.24
CA ILE A 107 -4.86 -22.26 9.95
C ILE A 107 -3.68 -21.28 9.95
N PRO A 108 -2.61 -21.57 9.20
CA PRO A 108 -1.48 -20.65 9.06
C PRO A 108 -1.93 -19.28 8.51
N VAL A 109 -1.58 -18.21 9.19
CA VAL A 109 -1.77 -16.84 8.70
C VAL A 109 -0.44 -16.13 8.71
N LYS A 110 -0.15 -15.33 7.69
CA LYS A 110 0.98 -14.42 7.62
C LYS A 110 0.48 -13.01 7.32
N SER A 111 0.99 -12.04 8.07
CA SER A 111 0.71 -10.62 7.83
C SER A 111 1.96 -9.85 7.47
N GLY A 112 1.79 -8.77 6.74
CA GLY A 112 2.84 -7.84 6.39
C GLY A 112 2.25 -6.46 6.07
N ASN A 113 3.10 -5.45 5.95
CA ASN A 113 2.68 -4.17 5.43
C ASN A 113 2.06 -4.34 4.03
N ASP A 114 1.01 -3.59 3.70
CA ASP A 114 0.24 -3.69 2.45
C ASP A 114 1.11 -3.51 1.19
N ALA A 115 2.01 -2.52 1.16
CA ALA A 115 2.93 -2.31 0.05
C ALA A 115 3.95 -3.45 -0.08
N ASN A 116 4.45 -3.97 1.04
CA ASN A 116 5.33 -5.13 1.07
C ASN A 116 4.65 -6.38 0.52
N VAL A 117 3.39 -6.63 0.90
CA VAL A 117 2.60 -7.76 0.38
C VAL A 117 2.30 -7.58 -1.10
N ALA A 118 2.03 -6.34 -1.54
CA ALA A 118 1.85 -6.05 -2.96
C ALA A 118 3.14 -6.31 -3.77
N ALA A 119 4.32 -5.94 -3.24
CA ALA A 119 5.60 -6.23 -3.88
C ALA A 119 5.84 -7.75 -4.04
N LEU A 120 5.48 -8.55 -3.02
CA LEU A 120 5.52 -10.02 -3.14
C LEU A 120 4.57 -10.52 -4.23
N GLY A 121 3.40 -9.93 -4.36
CA GLY A 121 2.44 -10.26 -5.41
C GLY A 121 3.00 -9.98 -6.80
N GLU A 122 3.64 -8.81 -6.98
CA GLU A 122 4.30 -8.43 -8.24
C GLU A 122 5.49 -9.35 -8.58
N MET A 123 6.29 -9.73 -7.60
CA MET A 123 7.37 -10.70 -7.81
C MET A 123 6.81 -12.08 -8.20
N TRP A 124 5.70 -12.49 -7.62
CA TRP A 124 5.15 -13.83 -7.87
C TRP A 124 4.40 -13.93 -9.20
N GLN A 125 3.48 -12.99 -9.49
CA GLN A 125 2.56 -13.07 -10.63
C GLN A 125 2.46 -11.78 -11.46
N GLY A 126 3.24 -10.76 -11.15
CA GLY A 126 3.20 -9.45 -11.80
C GLY A 126 4.47 -9.12 -12.59
N GLY A 127 4.79 -7.83 -12.64
CA GLY A 127 5.91 -7.28 -13.39
C GLY A 127 7.29 -7.71 -12.89
N GLY A 128 7.39 -8.15 -11.63
CA GLY A 128 8.61 -8.67 -11.02
C GLY A 128 8.83 -10.18 -11.19
N LYS A 129 8.00 -10.86 -11.98
CA LYS A 129 8.11 -12.32 -12.14
C LYS A 129 9.41 -12.72 -12.82
N GLY A 130 10.17 -13.60 -12.15
CA GLY A 130 11.44 -14.11 -12.64
C GLY A 130 12.67 -13.36 -12.11
N TYR A 131 12.46 -12.26 -11.38
CA TYR A 131 13.52 -11.53 -10.67
C TYR A 131 13.62 -11.99 -9.21
N SER A 132 14.78 -11.86 -8.62
CA SER A 132 15.05 -12.16 -7.21
C SER A 132 15.13 -10.90 -6.35
N ASP A 133 15.53 -9.79 -6.97
CA ASP A 133 15.76 -8.52 -6.32
C ASP A 133 14.94 -7.44 -7.00
N LEU A 134 13.96 -6.87 -6.28
CA LEU A 134 13.10 -5.84 -6.85
C LEU A 134 12.74 -4.75 -5.83
N VAL A 135 12.49 -3.57 -6.35
CA VAL A 135 11.87 -2.49 -5.59
C VAL A 135 10.56 -2.09 -6.26
N MET A 136 9.48 -2.20 -5.52
CA MET A 136 8.17 -1.73 -5.95
C MET A 136 7.85 -0.40 -5.27
N VAL A 137 7.34 0.55 -6.05
CA VAL A 137 6.86 1.85 -5.54
C VAL A 137 5.41 2.04 -5.97
N THR A 138 4.54 2.31 -5.02
CA THR A 138 3.13 2.61 -5.27
C THR A 138 2.87 4.10 -5.10
N LEU A 139 2.24 4.72 -6.10
CA LEU A 139 1.81 6.11 -6.07
C LEU A 139 0.27 6.15 -5.97
N GLY A 140 -0.20 6.25 -4.74
CA GLY A 140 -1.62 6.35 -4.40
C GLY A 140 -1.92 7.63 -3.61
N THR A 141 -2.82 7.54 -2.64
CA THR A 141 -3.07 8.62 -1.65
C THR A 141 -1.77 9.03 -0.94
N GLY A 142 -0.92 8.04 -0.61
CA GLY A 142 0.44 8.19 -0.16
C GLY A 142 1.44 7.60 -1.17
N VAL A 143 2.69 7.44 -0.74
CA VAL A 143 3.74 6.71 -1.46
C VAL A 143 4.14 5.50 -0.61
N GLY A 144 3.82 4.30 -1.10
CA GLY A 144 4.27 3.06 -0.49
C GLY A 144 5.46 2.47 -1.23
N GLY A 145 6.19 1.58 -0.57
CA GLY A 145 7.29 0.85 -1.17
C GLY A 145 7.42 -0.56 -0.60
N GLY A 146 8.00 -1.45 -1.40
CA GLY A 146 8.41 -2.78 -0.98
C GLY A 146 9.76 -3.13 -1.57
N VAL A 147 10.66 -3.58 -0.74
CA VAL A 147 12.00 -4.00 -1.13
C VAL A 147 12.12 -5.49 -0.94
N ILE A 148 12.50 -6.20 -2.00
CA ILE A 148 12.74 -7.64 -1.99
C ILE A 148 14.19 -7.87 -2.42
N LEU A 149 14.95 -8.60 -1.61
CA LEU A 149 16.31 -9.05 -1.90
C LEU A 149 16.40 -10.55 -1.63
N ASP A 150 17.07 -11.28 -2.52
CA ASP A 150 17.16 -12.75 -2.46
C ASP A 150 15.76 -13.41 -2.29
N GLN A 151 14.76 -12.92 -3.01
CA GLN A 151 13.35 -13.36 -2.93
C GLN A 151 12.69 -13.17 -1.55
N LYS A 152 13.25 -12.31 -0.69
CA LYS A 152 12.74 -12.05 0.65
C LYS A 152 12.42 -10.59 0.83
N ILE A 153 11.25 -10.32 1.39
CA ILE A 153 10.86 -8.96 1.75
C ILE A 153 11.77 -8.40 2.84
N ILE A 154 12.22 -7.18 2.68
CA ILE A 154 13.01 -6.44 3.66
C ILE A 154 12.06 -5.59 4.50
N ALA A 155 11.42 -6.23 5.46
CA ALA A 155 10.53 -5.52 6.39
C ALA A 155 11.30 -4.71 7.46
N GLY A 156 12.56 -5.05 7.72
CA GLY A 156 13.34 -4.46 8.81
C GLY A 156 12.88 -4.95 10.19
N LYS A 157 13.69 -4.64 11.22
CA LYS A 157 13.41 -5.11 12.60
C LYS A 157 12.12 -4.51 13.18
N HIS A 158 11.80 -3.29 12.80
CA HIS A 158 10.64 -2.53 13.30
C HIS A 158 9.52 -2.36 12.27
N GLY A 159 9.55 -3.13 11.17
CA GLY A 159 8.55 -3.07 10.11
C GLY A 159 8.64 -1.83 9.22
N LEU A 160 9.75 -1.07 9.28
CA LEU A 160 9.94 0.19 8.52
C LEU A 160 10.75 -0.01 7.23
N GLY A 161 11.14 -1.24 6.91
CA GLY A 161 11.83 -1.53 5.64
C GLY A 161 10.88 -1.28 4.46
N GLY A 162 11.37 -0.55 3.46
CA GLY A 162 10.56 -0.23 2.29
C GLY A 162 9.70 1.05 2.41
N GLU A 163 9.77 1.79 3.50
CA GLU A 163 9.05 3.06 3.69
C GLU A 163 9.63 4.20 2.81
N ILE A 164 9.69 3.95 1.49
CA ILE A 164 10.30 4.82 0.47
C ILE A 164 9.63 6.20 0.42
N GLY A 165 8.33 6.25 0.68
CA GLY A 165 7.56 7.49 0.71
C GLY A 165 8.04 8.49 1.78
N HIS A 166 8.81 8.03 2.78
CA HIS A 166 9.33 8.86 3.85
C HIS A 166 10.81 9.23 3.69
N ILE A 167 11.44 8.88 2.56
CA ILE A 167 12.76 9.40 2.20
C ILE A 167 12.66 10.92 2.11
N HIS A 168 13.59 11.62 2.80
CA HIS A 168 13.70 13.08 2.72
C HIS A 168 14.28 13.47 1.36
N VAL A 169 13.52 14.27 0.60
CA VAL A 169 13.91 14.72 -0.76
C VAL A 169 13.88 16.23 -0.93
N ARG A 170 13.29 16.97 0.04
CA ARG A 170 13.03 18.40 -0.12
C ARG A 170 13.31 19.18 1.16
N ASP A 171 14.30 20.08 1.13
CA ASP A 171 14.74 20.87 2.28
C ASP A 171 13.85 22.07 2.60
N ASP A 172 13.17 22.66 1.60
CA ASP A 172 12.34 23.85 1.73
C ASP A 172 10.87 23.57 2.08
N GLU A 173 10.57 22.35 2.56
CA GLU A 173 9.26 21.99 3.04
C GLU A 173 9.06 22.42 4.51
N TRP A 174 7.93 23.04 4.82
CA TRP A 174 7.61 23.49 6.19
C TRP A 174 6.43 22.72 6.82
N GLU A 175 5.63 22.03 6.00
CA GLU A 175 4.52 21.24 6.48
C GLU A 175 5.02 19.88 6.96
N HIS A 176 4.45 19.39 8.07
CA HIS A 176 4.79 18.06 8.55
C HIS A 176 4.12 16.96 7.72
N CYS A 177 4.89 15.92 7.43
CA CYS A 177 4.36 14.66 6.95
C CYS A 177 3.64 13.90 8.09
N ASN A 178 2.74 13.00 7.75
CA ASN A 178 2.05 12.15 8.73
C ASN A 178 3.01 11.30 9.58
N CYS A 179 4.22 11.02 9.09
CA CYS A 179 5.27 10.35 9.85
C CYS A 179 5.96 11.25 10.91
N GLY A 180 5.62 12.53 10.96
CA GLY A 180 6.23 13.52 11.83
C GLY A 180 7.45 14.24 11.24
N GLY A 181 8.03 13.75 10.14
CA GLY A 181 9.13 14.39 9.40
C GLY A 181 8.63 15.53 8.51
N VAL A 182 9.56 16.15 7.78
CA VAL A 182 9.28 17.15 6.73
C VAL A 182 10.07 16.79 5.47
N GLY A 183 9.59 17.23 4.31
CA GLY A 183 10.29 17.02 3.04
C GLY A 183 10.27 15.58 2.53
N CYS A 184 9.34 14.76 2.99
CA CYS A 184 9.19 13.38 2.54
C CYS A 184 8.75 13.31 1.06
N LEU A 185 9.19 12.28 0.35
CA LEU A 185 8.78 12.00 -1.03
C LEU A 185 7.25 11.98 -1.20
N GLU A 186 6.55 11.38 -0.26
CA GLU A 186 5.08 11.32 -0.24
C GLU A 186 4.45 12.71 -0.33
N GLN A 187 5.02 13.69 0.34
CA GLN A 187 4.51 15.06 0.33
C GLN A 187 4.54 15.73 -1.04
N VAL A 188 5.34 15.21 -1.98
CA VAL A 188 5.47 15.76 -3.33
C VAL A 188 4.88 14.84 -4.38
N SER A 189 5.14 13.52 -4.28
CA SER A 189 4.90 12.58 -5.39
C SER A 189 3.69 11.67 -5.19
N SER A 190 2.99 11.73 -4.05
CA SER A 190 1.69 11.07 -3.89
C SER A 190 0.58 11.82 -4.63
N ALA A 191 -0.60 11.20 -4.78
CA ALA A 191 -1.75 11.89 -5.35
C ALA A 191 -2.12 13.16 -4.56
N THR A 192 -2.04 13.12 -3.24
CA THR A 192 -2.25 14.30 -2.39
C THR A 192 -1.13 15.33 -2.54
N GLY A 193 0.12 14.86 -2.70
CA GLY A 193 1.29 15.69 -2.94
C GLY A 193 1.21 16.42 -4.28
N ILE A 194 0.87 15.73 -5.36
CA ILE A 194 0.68 16.31 -6.69
C ILE A 194 -0.38 17.41 -6.67
N ALA A 195 -1.54 17.14 -6.05
CA ALA A 195 -2.60 18.12 -5.90
C ALA A 195 -2.15 19.35 -5.09
N ARG A 196 -1.34 19.13 -4.04
CA ARG A 196 -0.76 20.20 -3.23
C ARG A 196 0.23 21.05 -4.02
N GLU A 197 1.13 20.43 -4.79
CA GLU A 197 2.07 21.15 -5.66
C GLU A 197 1.34 21.97 -6.74
N ALA A 198 0.23 21.46 -7.28
CA ALA A 198 -0.61 22.21 -8.22
C ALA A 198 -1.20 23.47 -7.56
N ARG A 199 -1.77 23.37 -6.36
CA ARG A 199 -2.28 24.55 -5.62
C ARG A 199 -1.17 25.55 -5.31
N ARG A 200 0.02 25.09 -4.89
CA ARG A 200 1.19 25.94 -4.63
C ARG A 200 1.66 26.66 -5.90
N THR A 201 1.66 25.98 -7.04
CA THR A 201 2.06 26.56 -8.34
C THR A 201 1.03 27.58 -8.82
N MET A 202 -0.27 27.27 -8.71
CA MET A 202 -1.34 28.22 -9.03
C MET A 202 -1.29 29.48 -8.18
N ALA A 203 -0.94 29.37 -6.89
CA ALA A 203 -0.82 30.51 -5.98
C ALA A 203 0.41 31.41 -6.29
N LYS A 204 1.44 30.88 -6.89
CA LYS A 204 2.68 31.61 -7.21
C LYS A 204 2.68 32.29 -8.59
N SER A 205 1.69 32.02 -9.44
CA SER A 205 1.68 32.48 -10.83
C SER A 205 0.27 32.78 -11.30
N ASP A 206 0.08 33.89 -12.03
CA ASP A 206 -1.18 34.27 -12.68
C ASP A 206 -1.31 33.73 -14.12
N LYS A 207 -0.39 32.87 -14.57
CA LYS A 207 -0.46 32.27 -15.90
C LYS A 207 -1.79 31.52 -16.10
N PRO A 208 -2.37 31.58 -17.31
CA PRO A 208 -3.54 30.76 -17.65
C PRO A 208 -3.23 29.28 -17.51
N SER A 209 -4.16 28.52 -17.00
CA SER A 209 -4.07 27.06 -16.89
C SER A 209 -5.47 26.47 -16.69
N ALA A 210 -5.71 25.30 -17.26
CA ALA A 210 -6.92 24.52 -17.03
C ALA A 210 -7.10 24.11 -15.56
N LEU A 211 -6.00 24.02 -14.79
CA LEU A 211 -6.02 23.68 -13.37
C LEU A 211 -6.81 24.69 -12.53
N ARG A 212 -6.92 25.95 -12.96
CA ARG A 212 -7.63 27.01 -12.24
C ARG A 212 -9.14 26.79 -12.13
N GLU A 213 -9.72 26.02 -13.08
CA GLU A 213 -11.14 25.67 -13.05
C GLU A 213 -11.48 24.79 -11.84
N PHE A 214 -10.51 24.02 -11.34
CA PHE A 214 -10.69 23.15 -10.16
C PHE A 214 -10.42 23.87 -8.82
N GLY A 215 -9.65 24.96 -8.83
CA GLY A 215 -9.27 25.71 -7.63
C GLY A 215 -8.64 24.81 -6.56
N ASP A 216 -9.12 24.91 -5.32
CA ASP A 216 -8.64 24.09 -4.21
C ASP A 216 -9.01 22.61 -4.31
N ASN A 217 -9.98 22.27 -5.16
CA ASN A 217 -10.43 20.88 -5.36
C ASN A 217 -9.61 20.14 -6.44
N VAL A 218 -8.55 20.75 -6.98
CA VAL A 218 -7.69 20.10 -7.96
C VAL A 218 -7.15 18.76 -7.43
N SER A 219 -7.27 17.72 -8.24
CA SER A 219 -6.77 16.38 -7.96
C SER A 219 -5.53 16.05 -8.77
N ALA A 220 -4.79 15.00 -8.36
CA ALA A 220 -3.68 14.48 -9.17
C ALA A 220 -4.12 14.07 -10.59
N LYS A 221 -5.33 13.52 -10.72
CA LYS A 221 -5.88 13.16 -12.03
C LYS A 221 -6.02 14.39 -12.93
N ASP A 222 -6.55 15.50 -12.40
CA ASP A 222 -6.73 16.73 -13.18
C ASP A 222 -5.37 17.29 -13.63
N VAL A 223 -4.34 17.22 -12.74
CA VAL A 223 -2.96 17.62 -13.10
C VAL A 223 -2.40 16.75 -14.20
N LEU A 224 -2.53 15.43 -14.09
CA LEU A 224 -2.03 14.48 -15.09
C LEU A 224 -2.73 14.65 -16.44
N ASP A 225 -4.05 14.84 -16.43
CA ASP A 225 -4.82 15.03 -17.66
C ASP A 225 -4.51 16.38 -18.32
N ALA A 226 -4.38 17.46 -17.55
CA ALA A 226 -3.96 18.76 -18.06
C ALA A 226 -2.52 18.71 -18.63
N ALA A 227 -1.59 18.05 -17.95
CA ALA A 227 -0.21 17.88 -18.44
C ALA A 227 -0.17 17.10 -19.76
N LYS A 228 -0.95 16.03 -19.90
CA LYS A 228 -1.11 15.28 -21.17
C LYS A 228 -1.68 16.14 -22.28
N ALA A 229 -2.54 17.10 -21.96
CA ALA A 229 -3.10 18.06 -22.90
C ALA A 229 -2.15 19.22 -23.25
N GLY A 230 -0.96 19.28 -22.63
CA GLY A 230 0.05 20.29 -22.90
C GLY A 230 -0.09 21.57 -22.06
N ASP A 231 -0.87 21.57 -20.98
CA ASP A 231 -0.97 22.72 -20.07
C ASP A 231 0.39 22.99 -19.42
N GLU A 232 0.94 24.20 -19.63
CA GLU A 232 2.29 24.56 -19.20
C GLU A 232 2.46 24.49 -17.67
N MET A 233 1.45 24.91 -16.91
CA MET A 233 1.50 24.90 -15.44
C MET A 233 1.44 23.47 -14.91
N ALA A 234 0.59 22.63 -15.48
CA ALA A 234 0.54 21.21 -15.13
C ALA A 234 1.86 20.49 -15.46
N LEU A 235 2.49 20.82 -16.58
CA LEU A 235 3.82 20.30 -16.93
C LEU A 235 4.91 20.77 -15.94
N GLU A 236 4.85 22.00 -15.44
CA GLU A 236 5.75 22.50 -14.39
C GLU A 236 5.58 21.71 -13.09
N VAL A 237 4.33 21.46 -12.67
CA VAL A 237 4.03 20.60 -11.51
C VAL A 237 4.61 19.21 -11.71
N MET A 238 4.36 18.59 -12.86
CA MET A 238 4.86 17.23 -13.13
C MET A 238 6.39 17.17 -13.23
N LYS A 239 7.04 18.22 -13.68
CA LYS A 239 8.51 18.32 -13.67
C LYS A 239 9.06 18.30 -12.23
N THR A 240 8.44 19.05 -11.33
CA THR A 240 8.79 19.04 -9.89
C THR A 240 8.59 17.67 -9.27
N VAL A 241 7.43 17.06 -9.48
CA VAL A 241 7.08 15.72 -8.99
C VAL A 241 8.08 14.68 -9.49
N SER A 242 8.36 14.67 -10.81
CA SER A 242 9.28 13.72 -11.43
C SER A 242 10.71 13.89 -10.95
N HIS A 243 11.15 15.13 -10.68
CA HIS A 243 12.48 15.40 -10.15
C HIS A 243 12.68 14.74 -8.78
N TYR A 244 11.76 14.96 -7.83
CA TYR A 244 11.88 14.41 -6.49
C TYR A 244 11.66 12.89 -6.46
N LEU A 245 10.76 12.37 -7.29
CA LEU A 245 10.60 10.94 -7.46
C LEU A 245 11.89 10.29 -7.98
N GLY A 246 12.49 10.87 -9.03
CA GLY A 246 13.75 10.40 -9.59
C GLY A 246 14.90 10.45 -8.59
N LEU A 247 14.95 11.51 -7.75
CA LEU A 247 15.95 11.63 -6.69
C LEU A 247 15.83 10.51 -5.65
N ALA A 248 14.61 10.22 -5.19
CA ALA A 248 14.37 9.12 -4.25
C ALA A 248 14.71 7.76 -4.86
N LEU A 249 14.26 7.50 -6.09
CA LEU A 249 14.55 6.24 -6.78
C LEU A 249 16.05 6.04 -7.02
N ALA A 250 16.79 7.09 -7.34
CA ALA A 250 18.24 7.01 -7.46
C ALA A 250 18.93 6.64 -6.14
N GLN A 251 18.46 7.19 -5.00
CA GLN A 251 18.99 6.83 -3.68
C GLN A 251 18.69 5.37 -3.33
N VAL A 252 17.47 4.92 -3.62
CA VAL A 252 17.07 3.53 -3.40
C VAL A 252 17.91 2.59 -4.27
N ALA A 253 18.03 2.87 -5.57
CA ALA A 253 18.82 2.06 -6.50
C ALA A 253 20.29 1.94 -6.06
N LEU A 254 20.92 3.05 -5.64
CA LEU A 254 22.31 3.05 -5.15
C LEU A 254 22.48 2.32 -3.79
N THR A 255 21.41 2.18 -3.01
CA THR A 255 21.47 1.55 -1.68
C THR A 255 21.19 0.06 -1.74
N VAL A 256 20.28 -0.36 -2.63
CA VAL A 256 19.73 -1.73 -2.67
C VAL A 256 20.25 -2.52 -3.87
N ASP A 257 20.65 -1.81 -4.96
CA ASP A 257 21.10 -2.40 -6.24
C ASP A 257 20.17 -3.51 -6.77
N PRO A 258 18.86 -3.22 -6.96
CA PRO A 258 17.90 -4.22 -7.37
C PRO A 258 18.04 -4.58 -8.86
N GLU A 259 17.55 -5.77 -9.24
CA GLU A 259 17.48 -6.19 -10.66
C GLU A 259 16.39 -5.41 -11.43
N ILE A 260 15.29 -5.01 -10.74
CA ILE A 260 14.16 -4.26 -11.31
C ILE A 260 13.49 -3.36 -10.27
#